data_d1526644cd2d7347d66d876e920b854e
#
_entry.id   d1526644cd2d7347d66d876e920b854e
#
_cell.length_a   1.000
_cell.length_b   1.000
_cell.length_c   1.000
_cell.angle_alpha   90.00
_cell.angle_beta   90.00
_cell.angle_gamma   90.00
#
_symmetry.space_group_name_H-M   'P 1'
#
loop_
_entity.id
_entity.type
_entity.pdbx_description
1 polymer ?
#
loop_
_entity_poly.entity_id
_entity_poly.type
_entity_poly.pdbx_seq_one_letter_code
_entity_poly.pdbx_strand_id
1 'polypeptide(L)'
;MKKLMVVVCAMCMMSGSLFAQSGSIDSKFGLDSLKTLQMASICSQYVKNKQYADALNSWRYLFFNAPAFQMRTYINGETIVRDAYNRTKDAKYIDTLMMIYDQRIKYFGKDPRYGEAYLLGKKGADLLRYRKNNRESVLEAYNCFVKSYEMTQGKTQPNVLRNMFNSAGTLLKMESMETSAYVDLYMKLTDFLDNAVTMAKDPAPFKDAKGDIDAMFIDAGIADCEILTNVLSARYEANPTDVVNLKGIASILRRSECLDGELYANVAEALYAAEPDADAAYSLAILFGRRQDYDKMEEYLKAAIEKSDNDESKSEYYLKLASIKLSKNQYSEVKKLCNEALKGNPSSGEAYILIGKAYAAYAPKYGSEDFDHKTVFWAAVDKFQTAKRVDPSQTDEANRLIALYSQHFPVVKDGFFNGLQEGDTFTIGEWINEKTVARFTKE
;
A
#
# COMPACT_ATOMS: atom_id res chain seq x y z
N MET A 1 84.84 -63.33 7.27
CA MET A 1 84.53 -61.95 6.91
C MET A 1 84.35 -61.92 5.41
N LYS A 2 83.16 -61.93 4.92
CA LYS A 2 82.73 -61.38 3.63
C LYS A 2 81.22 -61.54 3.54
N LYS A 3 80.51 -60.51 3.58
CA LYS A 3 79.03 -60.47 3.53
C LYS A 3 78.58 -60.74 2.11
N LEU A 4 77.69 -61.71 1.96
CA LEU A 4 77.01 -62.00 0.72
C LEU A 4 75.73 -61.12 0.65
N MET A 5 75.62 -60.30 -0.39
CA MET A 5 74.57 -59.39 -0.64
C MET A 5 73.60 -60.10 -1.61
N VAL A 6 72.41 -60.49 -1.08
CA VAL A 6 71.32 -61.07 -1.90
C VAL A 6 70.40 -59.91 -2.36
N VAL A 7 70.35 -59.74 -3.67
CA VAL A 7 69.44 -58.77 -4.31
C VAL A 7 68.13 -59.54 -4.55
N VAL A 8 67.07 -59.15 -3.82
CA VAL A 8 65.72 -59.68 -4.06
C VAL A 8 65.02 -58.63 -4.93
N CYS A 9 64.76 -59.00 -6.19
CA CYS A 9 63.89 -58.22 -7.07
C CYS A 9 62.43 -58.35 -6.60
N ALA A 10 61.90 -57.38 -5.94
CA ALA A 10 60.46 -57.31 -5.65
C ALA A 10 59.74 -56.67 -6.87
N MET A 11 59.05 -57.51 -7.66
CA MET A 11 58.03 -57.01 -8.62
C MET A 11 56.87 -56.44 -7.84
N CYS A 12 56.79 -55.15 -7.74
CA CYS A 12 55.61 -54.46 -7.31
C CYS A 12 54.53 -54.55 -8.42
N MET A 13 53.56 -55.48 -8.27
CA MET A 13 52.33 -55.37 -8.97
C MET A 13 51.58 -54.16 -8.43
N MET A 14 51.56 -53.07 -9.18
CA MET A 14 50.61 -51.99 -8.96
C MET A 14 49.22 -52.44 -9.35
N SER A 15 48.50 -53.03 -8.40
CA SER A 15 47.05 -53.13 -8.46
C SER A 15 46.52 -51.71 -8.28
N GLY A 16 46.29 -51.00 -9.38
CA GLY A 16 45.54 -49.76 -9.41
C GLY A 16 44.11 -50.00 -8.91
N SER A 17 43.89 -49.84 -7.61
CA SER A 17 42.54 -49.70 -7.06
C SER A 17 41.94 -48.45 -7.67
N LEU A 18 41.11 -48.63 -8.68
CA LEU A 18 40.10 -47.67 -9.08
C LEU A 18 39.22 -47.41 -7.87
N PHE A 19 39.61 -46.46 -7.02
CA PHE A 19 38.64 -45.82 -6.13
C PHE A 19 37.61 -45.14 -7.03
N ALA A 20 36.53 -45.85 -7.31
CA ALA A 20 35.31 -45.21 -7.75
C ALA A 20 34.98 -44.18 -6.65
N GLN A 21 35.25 -42.92 -6.91
CA GLN A 21 34.87 -41.82 -6.06
C GLN A 21 33.35 -41.89 -5.99
N SER A 22 32.80 -42.51 -4.92
CA SER A 22 31.37 -42.51 -4.67
C SER A 22 30.96 -41.05 -4.50
N GLY A 23 30.40 -40.46 -5.55
CA GLY A 23 29.94 -39.11 -5.54
C GLY A 23 28.94 -38.91 -4.39
N SER A 24 29.07 -37.84 -3.65
CA SER A 24 28.03 -37.46 -2.69
C SER A 24 26.87 -36.84 -3.45
N ILE A 25 25.63 -37.07 -2.99
CA ILE A 25 24.43 -36.46 -3.56
C ILE A 25 24.53 -34.92 -3.50
N ASP A 26 25.23 -34.38 -2.52
CA ASP A 26 25.49 -32.94 -2.35
C ASP A 26 26.67 -32.44 -3.21
N SER A 27 27.36 -33.30 -3.96
CA SER A 27 28.36 -32.85 -4.93
C SER A 27 27.67 -32.16 -6.11
N LYS A 28 28.42 -31.27 -6.80
CA LYS A 28 27.87 -30.49 -7.93
C LYS A 28 27.14 -31.35 -8.97
N PHE A 29 27.65 -32.53 -9.27
CA PHE A 29 27.07 -33.43 -10.28
C PHE A 29 26.30 -34.61 -9.68
N GLY A 30 26.12 -34.66 -8.36
CA GLY A 30 25.48 -35.80 -7.69
C GLY A 30 26.31 -37.10 -7.75
N LEU A 31 25.62 -38.21 -7.78
CA LEU A 31 26.26 -39.55 -7.77
C LEU A 31 26.83 -39.98 -9.14
N ASP A 32 26.24 -39.46 -10.25
CA ASP A 32 26.60 -39.86 -11.62
C ASP A 32 26.61 -38.61 -12.50
N SER A 33 27.81 -38.10 -12.77
CA SER A 33 27.99 -36.85 -13.53
C SER A 33 27.57 -36.96 -15.00
N LEU A 34 27.80 -38.14 -15.64
CA LEU A 34 27.41 -38.33 -17.04
C LEU A 34 25.89 -38.31 -17.19
N LYS A 35 25.22 -39.06 -16.35
CA LYS A 35 23.75 -39.12 -16.32
C LYS A 35 23.13 -37.76 -15.95
N THR A 36 23.74 -37.05 -15.02
CA THR A 36 23.29 -35.71 -14.65
C THR A 36 23.33 -34.72 -15.84
N LEU A 37 24.43 -34.73 -16.61
CA LEU A 37 24.55 -33.92 -17.81
C LEU A 37 23.54 -34.32 -18.91
N GLN A 38 23.36 -35.62 -19.11
CA GLN A 38 22.38 -36.17 -20.05
C GLN A 38 20.95 -35.72 -19.65
N MET A 39 20.55 -35.91 -18.39
CA MET A 39 19.23 -35.54 -17.92
C MET A 39 19.01 -34.02 -17.96
N ALA A 40 20.05 -33.22 -17.72
CA ALA A 40 19.97 -31.75 -17.84
C ALA A 40 19.72 -31.33 -19.28
N SER A 41 20.39 -31.95 -20.25
CA SER A 41 20.19 -31.67 -21.68
C SER A 41 18.74 -32.01 -22.10
N ILE A 42 18.27 -33.20 -21.76
CA ILE A 42 16.92 -33.70 -22.07
C ILE A 42 15.86 -32.74 -21.44
N CYS A 43 15.99 -32.46 -20.15
CA CYS A 43 15.10 -31.54 -19.43
C CYS A 43 15.05 -30.18 -20.10
N SER A 44 16.21 -29.60 -20.42
CA SER A 44 16.32 -28.29 -21.04
C SER A 44 15.63 -28.26 -22.42
N GLN A 45 15.77 -29.31 -23.23
CA GLN A 45 15.14 -29.43 -24.54
C GLN A 45 13.61 -29.46 -24.42
N TYR A 46 13.07 -30.32 -23.54
CA TYR A 46 11.62 -30.39 -23.32
C TYR A 46 11.05 -29.06 -22.77
N VAL A 47 11.73 -28.43 -21.80
CA VAL A 47 11.28 -27.15 -21.27
C VAL A 47 11.30 -26.05 -22.33
N LYS A 48 12.35 -25.99 -23.16
CA LYS A 48 12.43 -25.02 -24.29
C LYS A 48 11.28 -25.20 -25.27
N ASN A 49 10.87 -26.45 -25.51
CA ASN A 49 9.74 -26.78 -26.39
C ASN A 49 8.37 -26.72 -25.69
N LYS A 50 8.31 -26.31 -24.42
CA LYS A 50 7.10 -26.28 -23.57
C LYS A 50 6.45 -27.64 -23.37
N GLN A 51 7.21 -28.73 -23.53
CA GLN A 51 6.80 -30.12 -23.32
C GLN A 51 7.01 -30.50 -21.84
N TYR A 52 6.28 -29.85 -20.93
CA TYR A 52 6.53 -29.95 -19.50
C TYR A 52 6.21 -31.34 -18.94
N ALA A 53 5.24 -32.04 -19.52
CA ALA A 53 4.92 -33.41 -19.13
C ALA A 53 6.11 -34.35 -19.37
N ASP A 54 6.76 -34.23 -20.54
CA ASP A 54 7.90 -35.07 -20.92
C ASP A 54 9.16 -34.68 -20.15
N ALA A 55 9.29 -33.43 -19.74
CA ALA A 55 10.37 -32.94 -18.90
C ALA A 55 10.37 -33.53 -17.47
N LEU A 56 9.23 -33.99 -16.96
CA LEU A 56 9.04 -34.32 -15.55
C LEU A 56 10.02 -35.41 -15.07
N ASN A 57 10.26 -36.42 -15.84
CA ASN A 57 11.15 -37.58 -15.43
C ASN A 57 12.62 -37.14 -15.38
N SER A 58 13.10 -36.42 -16.40
CA SER A 58 14.47 -35.91 -16.44
C SER A 58 14.70 -34.86 -15.36
N TRP A 59 13.71 -33.98 -15.11
CA TRP A 59 13.73 -33.04 -14.03
C TRP A 59 13.76 -33.68 -12.65
N ARG A 60 12.95 -34.74 -12.40
CA ARG A 60 12.96 -35.49 -11.14
C ARG A 60 14.33 -36.10 -10.85
N TYR A 61 14.97 -36.66 -11.86
CA TYR A 61 16.33 -37.18 -11.69
C TYR A 61 17.26 -36.06 -11.16
N LEU A 62 17.30 -34.92 -11.79
CA LEU A 62 18.14 -33.80 -11.40
C LEU A 62 17.83 -33.32 -9.97
N PHE A 63 16.55 -33.18 -9.67
CA PHE A 63 16.08 -32.67 -8.39
C PHE A 63 16.49 -33.56 -7.22
N PHE A 64 16.36 -34.88 -7.38
CA PHE A 64 16.63 -35.83 -6.30
C PHE A 64 18.09 -36.34 -6.27
N ASN A 65 18.78 -36.42 -7.40
CA ASN A 65 20.09 -37.05 -7.48
C ASN A 65 21.26 -36.07 -7.67
N ALA A 66 21.00 -34.84 -8.11
CA ALA A 66 22.00 -33.82 -8.31
C ALA A 66 21.48 -32.41 -7.91
N PRO A 67 21.06 -32.19 -6.65
CA PRO A 67 20.42 -30.96 -6.21
C PRO A 67 21.33 -29.76 -6.26
N ALA A 68 22.65 -29.93 -6.11
CA ALA A 68 23.63 -28.84 -6.19
C ALA A 68 24.09 -28.52 -7.63
N PHE A 69 23.54 -29.21 -8.65
CA PHE A 69 24.03 -29.09 -10.02
C PHE A 69 23.90 -27.70 -10.60
N GLN A 70 22.69 -27.15 -10.64
CA GLN A 70 22.42 -25.81 -11.20
C GLN A 70 21.09 -25.22 -10.71
N MET A 71 21.06 -23.92 -10.55
CA MET A 71 19.84 -23.17 -10.17
C MET A 71 18.69 -23.39 -11.19
N ARG A 72 19.03 -23.58 -12.47
CA ARG A 72 18.04 -23.80 -13.54
C ARG A 72 17.14 -25.01 -13.28
N THR A 73 17.63 -26.04 -12.58
CA THR A 73 16.82 -27.20 -12.17
C THR A 73 15.60 -26.78 -11.38
N TYR A 74 15.74 -25.82 -10.48
CA TYR A 74 14.66 -25.32 -9.64
C TYR A 74 13.72 -24.39 -10.40
N ILE A 75 14.24 -23.49 -11.23
CA ILE A 75 13.46 -22.59 -12.07
C ILE A 75 12.56 -23.39 -13.03
N ASN A 76 13.13 -24.38 -13.70
CA ASN A 76 12.38 -25.27 -14.58
C ASN A 76 11.37 -26.11 -13.79
N GLY A 77 11.76 -26.59 -12.60
CA GLY A 77 10.92 -27.36 -11.71
C GLY A 77 9.65 -26.64 -11.31
N GLU A 78 9.74 -25.36 -10.93
CA GLU A 78 8.57 -24.54 -10.64
C GLU A 78 7.56 -24.54 -11.81
N THR A 79 8.04 -24.39 -13.04
CA THR A 79 7.20 -24.40 -14.25
C THR A 79 6.59 -25.76 -14.52
N ILE A 80 7.41 -26.83 -14.45
CA ILE A 80 6.98 -28.21 -14.72
C ILE A 80 5.91 -28.67 -13.72
N VAL A 81 6.13 -28.43 -12.41
CA VAL A 81 5.15 -28.89 -11.39
C VAL A 81 3.87 -28.07 -11.39
N ARG A 82 3.94 -26.77 -11.73
CA ARG A 82 2.74 -25.94 -11.90
C ARG A 82 1.91 -26.41 -13.10
N ASP A 83 2.55 -26.74 -14.23
CA ASP A 83 1.89 -27.33 -15.37
C ASP A 83 1.22 -28.65 -15.00
N ALA A 84 1.95 -29.55 -14.33
CA ALA A 84 1.42 -30.83 -13.86
C ALA A 84 0.22 -30.65 -12.94
N TYR A 85 0.28 -29.72 -11.97
CA TYR A 85 -0.86 -29.37 -11.13
C TYR A 85 -2.04 -28.83 -11.93
N ASN A 86 -1.79 -27.92 -12.88
CA ASN A 86 -2.87 -27.32 -13.69
C ASN A 86 -3.62 -28.38 -14.52
N ARG A 87 -2.90 -29.39 -15.01
CA ARG A 87 -3.48 -30.50 -15.79
C ARG A 87 -4.20 -31.54 -14.96
N THR A 88 -3.66 -31.87 -13.77
CA THR A 88 -4.13 -33.01 -12.97
C THR A 88 -4.95 -32.60 -11.75
N LYS A 89 -4.77 -31.38 -11.26
CA LYS A 89 -5.28 -30.86 -9.98
C LYS A 89 -4.82 -31.69 -8.76
N ASP A 90 -3.80 -32.51 -8.90
CA ASP A 90 -3.27 -33.34 -7.82
C ASP A 90 -2.39 -32.51 -6.88
N ALA A 91 -2.81 -32.42 -5.62
CA ALA A 91 -2.18 -31.59 -4.58
C ALA A 91 -0.70 -31.96 -4.32
N LYS A 92 -0.27 -33.20 -4.64
CA LYS A 92 1.14 -33.61 -4.50
C LYS A 92 2.12 -32.72 -5.30
N TYR A 93 1.67 -32.12 -6.38
CA TYR A 93 2.51 -31.18 -7.14
C TYR A 93 2.72 -29.87 -6.40
N ILE A 94 1.78 -29.46 -5.54
CA ILE A 94 1.98 -28.31 -4.65
C ILE A 94 2.97 -28.66 -3.54
N ASP A 95 2.91 -29.89 -2.97
CA ASP A 95 3.93 -30.35 -2.03
C ASP A 95 5.32 -30.32 -2.67
N THR A 96 5.41 -30.83 -3.90
CA THR A 96 6.65 -30.82 -4.67
C THR A 96 7.13 -29.37 -4.93
N LEU A 97 6.22 -28.42 -5.18
CA LEU A 97 6.57 -27.03 -5.36
C LEU A 97 7.17 -26.42 -4.07
N MET A 98 6.63 -26.75 -2.90
CA MET A 98 7.21 -26.33 -1.61
C MET A 98 8.60 -26.94 -1.41
N MET A 99 8.78 -28.22 -1.71
CA MET A 99 10.10 -28.89 -1.68
C MET A 99 11.12 -28.21 -2.62
N ILE A 100 10.66 -27.72 -3.79
CA ILE A 100 11.54 -26.99 -4.73
C ILE A 100 12.08 -25.72 -4.07
N TYR A 101 11.24 -24.94 -3.38
CA TYR A 101 11.68 -23.76 -2.68
C TYR A 101 12.67 -24.09 -1.56
N ASP A 102 12.35 -25.05 -0.70
CA ASP A 102 13.20 -25.43 0.43
C ASP A 102 14.56 -25.93 -0.02
N GLN A 103 14.59 -26.79 -1.04
CA GLN A 103 15.84 -27.33 -1.56
C GLN A 103 16.65 -26.25 -2.31
N ARG A 104 15.98 -25.35 -3.05
CA ARG A 104 16.67 -24.23 -3.69
C ARG A 104 17.28 -23.27 -2.67
N ILE A 105 16.60 -23.03 -1.54
CA ILE A 105 17.16 -22.25 -0.42
C ILE A 105 18.41 -22.94 0.12
N LYS A 106 18.34 -24.25 0.35
CA LYS A 106 19.48 -25.04 0.86
C LYS A 106 20.74 -24.90 -0.03
N TYR A 107 20.59 -25.04 -1.35
CA TYR A 107 21.73 -25.11 -2.28
C TYR A 107 22.09 -23.76 -2.93
N PHE A 108 21.12 -22.85 -3.10
CA PHE A 108 21.28 -21.59 -3.84
C PHE A 108 20.74 -20.37 -3.08
N GLY A 109 20.47 -20.49 -1.77
CA GLY A 109 19.93 -19.42 -0.95
C GLY A 109 20.86 -18.21 -0.78
N LYS A 110 22.15 -18.37 -1.04
CA LYS A 110 23.15 -17.29 -0.98
C LYS A 110 23.23 -16.41 -2.24
N ASP A 111 22.38 -16.67 -3.24
CA ASP A 111 22.31 -15.81 -4.44
C ASP A 111 21.91 -14.37 -4.03
N PRO A 112 22.69 -13.35 -4.47
CA PRO A 112 22.47 -11.97 -4.00
C PRO A 112 21.15 -11.35 -4.48
N ARG A 113 20.56 -11.85 -5.57
CA ARG A 113 19.33 -11.32 -6.17
C ARG A 113 18.12 -12.23 -5.97
N TYR A 114 18.33 -13.53 -6.07
CA TYR A 114 17.26 -14.54 -6.05
C TYR A 114 17.48 -15.59 -4.95
N GLY A 115 18.11 -15.15 -3.85
CA GLY A 115 18.43 -16.00 -2.71
C GLY A 115 17.27 -16.25 -1.76
N GLU A 116 17.61 -16.58 -0.51
CA GLU A 116 16.65 -17.07 0.50
C GLU A 116 15.47 -16.11 0.70
N ALA A 117 15.71 -14.82 0.91
CA ALA A 117 14.64 -13.87 1.15
C ALA A 117 13.62 -13.78 -0.01
N TYR A 118 14.12 -13.77 -1.25
CA TYR A 118 13.29 -13.80 -2.44
C TYR A 118 12.47 -15.09 -2.55
N LEU A 119 13.08 -16.23 -2.24
CA LEU A 119 12.44 -17.55 -2.32
C LEU A 119 11.38 -17.74 -1.23
N LEU A 120 11.62 -17.22 -0.03
CA LEU A 120 10.63 -17.19 1.04
C LEU A 120 9.41 -16.38 0.64
N GLY A 121 9.60 -15.20 0.04
CA GLY A 121 8.49 -14.39 -0.49
C GLY A 121 7.66 -15.14 -1.53
N LYS A 122 8.32 -15.89 -2.45
CA LYS A 122 7.64 -16.73 -3.45
C LYS A 122 6.92 -17.92 -2.81
N LYS A 123 7.56 -18.62 -1.88
CA LYS A 123 6.99 -19.77 -1.17
C LYS A 123 5.72 -19.37 -0.44
N GLY A 124 5.78 -18.28 0.32
CA GLY A 124 4.63 -17.72 1.04
C GLY A 124 3.47 -17.37 0.10
N ALA A 125 3.77 -16.70 -1.03
CA ALA A 125 2.75 -16.32 -2.00
C ALA A 125 2.05 -17.53 -2.64
N ASP A 126 2.78 -18.60 -2.90
CA ASP A 126 2.20 -19.83 -3.43
C ASP A 126 1.41 -20.63 -2.38
N LEU A 127 1.85 -20.66 -1.14
CA LEU A 127 1.06 -21.22 -0.04
C LEU A 127 -0.30 -20.55 0.07
N LEU A 128 -0.34 -19.21 0.05
CA LEU A 128 -1.60 -18.46 0.04
C LEU A 128 -2.43 -18.72 -1.22
N ARG A 129 -1.79 -18.83 -2.39
CA ARG A 129 -2.50 -19.10 -3.64
C ARG A 129 -3.19 -20.45 -3.68
N TYR A 130 -2.51 -21.50 -3.20
CA TYR A 130 -2.97 -22.87 -3.37
C TYR A 130 -3.61 -23.46 -2.11
N ARG A 131 -3.33 -22.90 -0.93
CA ARG A 131 -3.71 -23.47 0.38
C ARG A 131 -4.26 -22.44 1.37
N LYS A 132 -4.87 -21.37 0.87
CA LYS A 132 -5.39 -20.25 1.70
C LYS A 132 -6.40 -20.66 2.78
N ASN A 133 -7.05 -21.83 2.63
CA ASN A 133 -8.03 -22.34 3.58
C ASN A 133 -7.42 -23.33 4.60
N ASN A 134 -6.14 -23.65 4.48
CA ASN A 134 -5.43 -24.51 5.42
C ASN A 134 -4.64 -23.66 6.40
N ARG A 135 -5.01 -23.72 7.67
CA ARG A 135 -4.43 -22.91 8.76
C ARG A 135 -2.91 -23.04 8.85
N GLU A 136 -2.39 -24.26 8.80
CA GLU A 136 -0.95 -24.52 8.91
C GLU A 136 -0.19 -23.91 7.74
N SER A 137 -0.73 -24.03 6.52
CA SER A 137 -0.13 -23.47 5.32
C SER A 137 -0.16 -21.93 5.33
N VAL A 138 -1.21 -21.32 5.89
CA VAL A 138 -1.28 -19.84 6.04
C VAL A 138 -0.28 -19.37 7.10
N LEU A 139 -0.12 -20.13 8.20
CA LEU A 139 0.90 -19.81 9.21
C LEU A 139 2.32 -19.97 8.66
N GLU A 140 2.58 -21.01 7.87
CA GLU A 140 3.87 -21.18 7.17
C GLU A 140 4.12 -20.02 6.20
N ALA A 141 3.09 -19.59 5.43
CA ALA A 141 3.19 -18.46 4.52
C ALA A 141 3.54 -17.17 5.28
N TYR A 142 2.84 -16.90 6.37
CA TYR A 142 3.12 -15.75 7.23
C TYR A 142 4.57 -15.74 7.73
N ASN A 143 5.04 -16.86 8.26
CA ASN A 143 6.42 -17.01 8.75
C ASN A 143 7.46 -16.84 7.62
N CYS A 144 7.15 -17.30 6.40
CA CYS A 144 7.99 -17.05 5.23
C CYS A 144 8.11 -15.56 4.92
N PHE A 145 7.02 -14.79 4.98
CA PHE A 145 7.05 -13.36 4.74
C PHE A 145 7.76 -12.60 5.86
N VAL A 146 7.51 -12.96 7.13
CA VAL A 146 8.22 -12.37 8.28
C VAL A 146 9.73 -12.54 8.12
N LYS A 147 10.19 -13.75 7.84
CA LYS A 147 11.62 -14.02 7.66
C LYS A 147 12.19 -13.28 6.44
N SER A 148 11.45 -13.22 5.33
CA SER A 148 11.84 -12.44 4.14
C SER A 148 12.01 -10.95 4.47
N TYR A 149 11.07 -10.37 5.23
CA TYR A 149 11.10 -8.99 5.70
C TYR A 149 12.31 -8.72 6.61
N GLU A 150 12.56 -9.59 7.59
CA GLU A 150 13.69 -9.47 8.52
C GLU A 150 15.05 -9.51 7.81
N MET A 151 15.17 -10.33 6.77
CA MET A 151 16.40 -10.44 5.96
C MET A 151 16.63 -9.27 5.03
N THR A 152 15.57 -8.62 4.56
CA THR A 152 15.66 -7.54 3.56
C THR A 152 15.51 -6.15 4.18
N GLN A 153 14.88 -6.05 5.34
CA GLN A 153 14.63 -4.79 6.06
C GLN A 153 14.21 -3.66 5.10
N GLY A 154 14.92 -2.53 5.06
CA GLY A 154 14.60 -1.37 4.22
C GLY A 154 14.55 -1.62 2.70
N LYS A 155 14.88 -2.84 2.23
CA LYS A 155 14.80 -3.25 0.81
C LYS A 155 13.66 -4.23 0.54
N THR A 156 12.74 -4.39 1.48
CA THR A 156 11.60 -5.33 1.33
C THR A 156 10.68 -4.88 0.20
N GLN A 157 10.31 -5.84 -0.65
CA GLN A 157 9.43 -5.57 -1.78
C GLN A 157 7.99 -5.34 -1.30
N PRO A 158 7.24 -4.37 -1.87
CA PRO A 158 5.85 -4.06 -1.48
C PRO A 158 4.93 -5.28 -1.45
N ASN A 159 5.08 -6.21 -2.41
CA ASN A 159 4.28 -7.44 -2.45
C ASN A 159 4.50 -8.37 -1.26
N VAL A 160 5.71 -8.39 -0.68
CA VAL A 160 5.99 -9.19 0.53
C VAL A 160 5.20 -8.62 1.70
N LEU A 161 5.16 -7.30 1.85
CA LEU A 161 4.42 -6.60 2.91
C LEU A 161 2.91 -6.82 2.80
N ARG A 162 2.34 -6.66 1.59
CA ARG A 162 0.93 -6.97 1.32
C ARG A 162 0.57 -8.40 1.69
N ASN A 163 1.34 -9.36 1.21
CA ASN A 163 1.06 -10.78 1.46
C ASN A 163 1.27 -11.15 2.93
N MET A 164 2.24 -10.55 3.60
CA MET A 164 2.45 -10.70 5.03
C MET A 164 1.20 -10.23 5.80
N PHE A 165 0.69 -9.06 5.49
CA PHE A 165 -0.49 -8.52 6.15
C PHE A 165 -1.77 -9.30 5.80
N ASN A 166 -1.94 -9.70 4.55
CA ASN A 166 -3.05 -10.56 4.10
C ASN A 166 -3.07 -11.92 4.83
N SER A 167 -1.89 -12.55 4.97
CA SER A 167 -1.79 -13.81 5.73
C SER A 167 -2.12 -13.62 7.21
N ALA A 168 -1.68 -12.52 7.81
CA ALA A 168 -2.02 -12.16 9.18
C ALA A 168 -3.54 -11.97 9.36
N GLY A 169 -4.21 -11.23 8.45
CA GLY A 169 -5.66 -11.06 8.47
C GLY A 169 -6.43 -12.38 8.28
N THR A 170 -5.87 -13.30 7.48
CA THR A 170 -6.43 -14.65 7.35
C THR A 170 -6.29 -15.45 8.64
N LEU A 171 -5.12 -15.37 9.32
CA LEU A 171 -4.89 -16.02 10.61
C LEU A 171 -5.78 -15.43 11.72
N LEU A 172 -6.01 -14.12 11.70
CA LEU A 172 -6.95 -13.46 12.63
C LEU A 172 -8.36 -14.03 12.47
N LYS A 173 -8.86 -14.14 11.23
CA LYS A 173 -10.17 -14.74 10.91
C LYS A 173 -10.25 -16.23 11.27
N MET A 174 -9.12 -16.91 11.32
CA MET A 174 -9.01 -18.33 11.75
C MET A 174 -8.73 -18.46 13.25
N GLU A 175 -8.86 -17.38 14.04
CA GLU A 175 -8.58 -17.36 15.48
C GLU A 175 -7.18 -17.90 15.82
N SER A 176 -6.19 -17.60 14.97
CA SER A 176 -4.81 -18.09 15.07
C SER A 176 -3.80 -16.97 15.20
N MET A 177 -4.31 -15.73 15.35
CA MET A 177 -3.55 -14.52 15.64
C MET A 177 -4.36 -13.65 16.57
N GLU A 178 -3.72 -13.11 17.59
CA GLU A 178 -4.34 -12.17 18.52
C GLU A 178 -4.56 -10.82 17.85
N THR A 179 -5.64 -10.13 18.22
CA THR A 179 -5.98 -8.80 17.67
C THR A 179 -4.83 -7.79 17.94
N SER A 180 -4.22 -7.82 19.13
CA SER A 180 -3.08 -6.97 19.46
C SER A 180 -1.89 -7.18 18.53
N ALA A 181 -1.55 -8.44 18.22
CA ALA A 181 -0.45 -8.77 17.31
C ALA A 181 -0.74 -8.29 15.87
N TYR A 182 -2.00 -8.35 15.44
CA TYR A 182 -2.41 -7.86 14.13
C TYR A 182 -2.31 -6.32 14.05
N VAL A 183 -2.74 -5.60 15.10
CA VAL A 183 -2.60 -4.15 15.23
C VAL A 183 -1.12 -3.74 15.26
N ASP A 184 -0.28 -4.46 16.01
CA ASP A 184 1.17 -4.22 16.05
C ASP A 184 1.82 -4.39 14.69
N LEU A 185 1.42 -5.43 13.95
CA LEU A 185 1.91 -5.64 12.59
C LEU A 185 1.48 -4.50 11.65
N TYR A 186 0.24 -4.04 11.75
CA TYR A 186 -0.26 -2.91 10.98
C TYR A 186 0.59 -1.66 11.23
N MET A 187 0.82 -1.28 12.49
CA MET A 187 1.65 -0.13 12.84
C MET A 187 3.07 -0.25 12.29
N LYS A 188 3.69 -1.43 12.46
CA LYS A 188 5.04 -1.70 11.96
C LYS A 188 5.15 -1.56 10.44
N LEU A 189 4.17 -2.07 9.70
CA LEU A 189 4.19 -2.04 8.24
C LEU A 189 3.87 -0.65 7.69
N THR A 190 2.96 0.08 8.31
CA THR A 190 2.62 1.45 7.88
C THR A 190 3.77 2.42 8.15
N ASP A 191 4.44 2.34 9.29
CA ASP A 191 5.66 3.11 9.57
C ASP A 191 6.77 2.82 8.54
N PHE A 192 7.01 1.54 8.25
CA PHE A 192 7.96 1.15 7.20
C PHE A 192 7.59 1.74 5.84
N LEU A 193 6.31 1.67 5.46
CA LEU A 193 5.83 2.14 4.15
C LEU A 193 5.89 3.66 4.04
N ASP A 194 5.57 4.40 5.11
CA ASP A 194 5.70 5.86 5.15
C ASP A 194 7.16 6.30 4.95
N ASN A 195 8.09 5.64 5.63
CA ASN A 195 9.52 5.85 5.42
C ASN A 195 9.97 5.48 3.98
N ALA A 196 9.47 4.35 3.45
CA ALA A 196 9.82 3.90 2.10
C ALA A 196 9.29 4.84 1.00
N VAL A 197 8.11 5.40 1.17
CA VAL A 197 7.52 6.39 0.24
C VAL A 197 8.40 7.64 0.14
N THR A 198 8.98 8.11 1.25
CA THR A 198 9.84 9.30 1.26
C THR A 198 11.21 9.03 0.65
N MET A 199 11.73 7.80 0.77
CA MET A 199 13.10 7.44 0.37
C MET A 199 13.21 6.79 -1.00
N ALA A 200 12.12 6.21 -1.53
CA ALA A 200 12.15 5.46 -2.77
C ALA A 200 12.27 6.37 -4.00
N LYS A 201 13.06 5.94 -4.99
CA LYS A 201 13.13 6.60 -6.30
C LYS A 201 11.79 6.55 -7.05
N ASP A 202 11.04 5.46 -6.87
CA ASP A 202 9.65 5.29 -7.36
C ASP A 202 8.78 4.95 -6.14
N PRO A 203 8.03 5.91 -5.59
CA PRO A 203 7.20 5.73 -4.41
C PRO A 203 5.86 5.03 -4.70
N ALA A 204 5.40 4.99 -5.95
CA ALA A 204 4.07 4.50 -6.30
C ALA A 204 3.79 3.07 -5.79
N PRO A 205 4.68 2.05 -5.98
CA PRO A 205 4.40 0.71 -5.49
C PRO A 205 4.27 0.61 -3.96
N PHE A 206 4.92 1.51 -3.20
CA PHE A 206 4.83 1.57 -1.75
C PHE A 206 3.55 2.28 -1.30
N LYS A 207 3.14 3.36 -1.98
CA LYS A 207 1.83 4.01 -1.76
C LYS A 207 0.68 3.04 -2.01
N ASP A 208 0.72 2.30 -3.12
CA ASP A 208 -0.28 1.28 -3.44
C ASP A 208 -0.32 0.17 -2.38
N ALA A 209 0.85 -0.28 -1.90
CA ALA A 209 0.92 -1.30 -0.86
C ALA A 209 0.32 -0.80 0.46
N LYS A 210 0.55 0.47 0.80
CA LYS A 210 -0.03 1.11 1.99
C LYS A 210 -1.55 1.17 1.89
N GLY A 211 -2.08 1.64 0.76
CA GLY A 211 -3.53 1.69 0.52
C GLY A 211 -4.19 0.31 0.64
N ASP A 212 -3.56 -0.73 0.08
CA ASP A 212 -4.07 -2.11 0.20
C ASP A 212 -4.06 -2.61 1.66
N ILE A 213 -2.99 -2.32 2.42
CA ILE A 213 -2.88 -2.70 3.83
C ILE A 213 -3.90 -1.95 4.69
N ASP A 214 -4.09 -0.65 4.43
CA ASP A 214 -5.12 0.16 5.09
C ASP A 214 -6.53 -0.41 4.86
N ALA A 215 -6.86 -0.77 3.62
CA ALA A 215 -8.13 -1.41 3.29
C ALA A 215 -8.30 -2.77 3.99
N MET A 216 -7.27 -3.63 3.99
CA MET A 216 -7.31 -4.92 4.68
C MET A 216 -7.50 -4.77 6.21
N PHE A 217 -6.94 -3.71 6.81
CA PHE A 217 -7.11 -3.43 8.24
C PHE A 217 -8.57 -3.07 8.56
N ILE A 218 -9.18 -2.23 7.75
CA ILE A 218 -10.60 -1.85 7.90
C ILE A 218 -11.50 -3.08 7.68
N ASP A 219 -11.24 -3.89 6.64
CA ASP A 219 -12.02 -5.08 6.30
C ASP A 219 -11.87 -6.24 7.31
N ALA A 220 -10.88 -6.16 8.20
CA ALA A 220 -10.69 -7.19 9.23
C ALA A 220 -11.78 -7.19 10.30
N GLY A 221 -12.61 -6.13 10.37
CA GLY A 221 -13.70 -6.01 11.34
C GLY A 221 -13.24 -5.68 12.77
N ILE A 222 -11.99 -5.24 12.93
CA ILE A 222 -11.42 -4.83 14.23
C ILE A 222 -11.33 -3.30 14.34
N ALA A 223 -11.75 -2.56 13.32
CA ALA A 223 -11.77 -1.09 13.33
C ALA A 223 -12.89 -0.51 14.22
N ASP A 224 -13.49 -1.34 15.07
CA ASP A 224 -14.42 -0.93 16.12
C ASP A 224 -13.69 -0.16 17.23
N CYS A 225 -14.25 0.97 17.62
CA CYS A 225 -13.60 1.89 18.55
C CYS A 225 -13.42 1.29 19.97
N GLU A 226 -14.30 0.41 20.41
CA GLU A 226 -14.16 -0.26 21.70
C GLU A 226 -12.99 -1.25 21.67
N ILE A 227 -12.90 -2.08 20.61
CA ILE A 227 -11.80 -3.03 20.42
C ILE A 227 -10.47 -2.29 20.32
N LEU A 228 -10.42 -1.26 19.47
CA LEU A 228 -9.18 -0.48 19.28
C LEU A 228 -8.77 0.27 20.54
N THR A 229 -9.73 0.88 21.26
CA THR A 229 -9.43 1.56 22.54
C THR A 229 -8.82 0.59 23.53
N ASN A 230 -9.39 -0.61 23.70
CA ASN A 230 -8.86 -1.62 24.64
C ASN A 230 -7.43 -2.05 24.29
N VAL A 231 -7.15 -2.34 23.02
CA VAL A 231 -5.81 -2.77 22.57
C VAL A 231 -4.80 -1.62 22.66
N LEU A 232 -5.19 -0.42 22.22
CA LEU A 232 -4.28 0.73 22.13
C LEU A 232 -4.07 1.43 23.48
N SER A 233 -5.02 1.37 24.43
CA SER A 233 -4.83 1.90 25.79
C SER A 233 -3.72 1.17 26.51
N ALA A 234 -3.69 -0.17 26.47
CA ALA A 234 -2.61 -0.94 27.07
C ALA A 234 -1.24 -0.57 26.47
N ARG A 235 -1.22 -0.30 25.17
CA ARG A 235 -0.01 0.13 24.46
C ARG A 235 0.42 1.56 24.81
N TYR A 236 -0.53 2.48 24.96
CA TYR A 236 -0.28 3.84 25.42
C TYR A 236 0.29 3.85 26.86
N GLU A 237 -0.33 3.10 27.77
CA GLU A 237 0.10 2.99 29.16
C GLU A 237 1.51 2.41 29.30
N ALA A 238 1.87 1.43 28.44
CA ALA A 238 3.21 0.85 28.45
C ALA A 238 4.29 1.83 28.00
N ASN A 239 3.98 2.76 27.07
CA ASN A 239 4.93 3.69 26.48
C ASN A 239 4.31 5.08 26.21
N PRO A 240 3.94 5.84 27.25
CA PRO A 240 3.13 7.06 27.11
C PRO A 240 3.91 8.27 26.56
N THR A 241 5.23 8.17 26.44
CA THR A 241 6.11 9.25 25.94
C THR A 241 6.88 8.86 24.67
N ASP A 242 6.71 7.63 24.17
CA ASP A 242 7.35 7.18 22.94
C ASP A 242 6.63 7.79 21.72
N VAL A 243 7.30 8.72 21.08
CA VAL A 243 6.75 9.47 19.91
C VAL A 243 6.32 8.55 18.77
N VAL A 244 7.09 7.50 18.47
CA VAL A 244 6.76 6.54 17.40
C VAL A 244 5.47 5.79 17.76
N ASN A 245 5.37 5.35 19.01
CA ASN A 245 4.17 4.71 19.54
C ASN A 245 2.95 5.65 19.50
N LEU A 246 3.11 6.89 19.97
CA LEU A 246 2.04 7.91 19.97
C LEU A 246 1.55 8.23 18.55
N LYS A 247 2.48 8.44 17.60
CA LYS A 247 2.13 8.67 16.17
C LYS A 247 1.35 7.50 15.58
N GLY A 248 1.77 6.28 15.86
CA GLY A 248 1.07 5.07 15.42
C GLY A 248 -0.34 4.96 15.98
N ILE A 249 -0.52 5.17 17.29
CA ILE A 249 -1.83 5.14 17.94
C ILE A 249 -2.74 6.24 17.37
N ALA A 250 -2.27 7.49 17.29
CA ALA A 250 -3.02 8.60 16.72
C ALA A 250 -3.46 8.32 15.28
N SER A 251 -2.57 7.75 14.46
CA SER A 251 -2.86 7.39 13.07
C SER A 251 -3.97 6.35 12.96
N ILE A 252 -3.93 5.28 13.75
CA ILE A 252 -4.98 4.25 13.77
C ILE A 252 -6.31 4.85 14.19
N LEU A 253 -6.36 5.59 15.29
CA LEU A 253 -7.59 6.19 15.80
C LEU A 253 -8.20 7.17 14.81
N ARG A 254 -7.38 7.97 14.09
CA ARG A 254 -7.86 8.85 13.03
C ARG A 254 -8.47 8.08 11.85
N ARG A 255 -7.79 7.04 11.37
CA ARG A 255 -8.26 6.24 10.21
C ARG A 255 -9.53 5.46 10.51
N SER A 256 -9.70 5.02 11.76
CA SER A 256 -10.88 4.31 12.22
C SER A 256 -11.98 5.25 12.75
N GLU A 257 -11.80 6.57 12.61
CA GLU A 257 -12.70 7.62 13.09
C GLU A 257 -13.00 7.55 14.60
N CYS A 258 -12.13 6.91 15.40
CA CYS A 258 -12.26 6.75 16.84
C CYS A 258 -11.70 7.97 17.59
N LEU A 259 -12.28 9.14 17.37
CA LEU A 259 -11.73 10.43 17.78
C LEU A 259 -12.41 11.05 19.01
N ASP A 260 -13.54 10.48 19.44
CA ASP A 260 -14.35 11.04 20.53
C ASP A 260 -13.91 10.51 21.92
N GLY A 261 -13.03 9.51 21.94
CA GLY A 261 -12.57 8.85 23.15
C GLY A 261 -11.48 9.62 23.91
N GLU A 262 -11.37 9.35 25.21
CA GLU A 262 -10.34 9.92 26.08
C GLU A 262 -8.92 9.50 25.60
N LEU A 263 -8.77 8.27 25.08
CA LEU A 263 -7.50 7.79 24.56
C LEU A 263 -6.93 8.71 23.48
N TYR A 264 -7.77 9.11 22.50
CA TYR A 264 -7.31 10.00 21.43
C TYR A 264 -6.87 11.36 21.96
N ALA A 265 -7.61 11.92 22.91
CA ALA A 265 -7.26 13.17 23.56
C ALA A 265 -5.89 13.09 24.25
N ASN A 266 -5.71 12.06 25.09
CA ASN A 266 -4.46 11.85 25.84
C ASN A 266 -3.26 11.64 24.91
N VAL A 267 -3.44 10.85 23.82
CA VAL A 267 -2.39 10.60 22.82
C VAL A 267 -2.04 11.86 22.05
N ALA A 268 -3.03 12.64 21.59
CA ALA A 268 -2.80 13.89 20.85
C ALA A 268 -2.07 14.95 21.69
N GLU A 269 -2.46 15.10 22.96
CA GLU A 269 -1.82 16.02 23.90
C GLU A 269 -0.39 15.58 24.23
N ALA A 270 -0.18 14.28 24.51
CA ALA A 270 1.15 13.72 24.78
C ALA A 270 2.09 13.85 23.58
N LEU A 271 1.57 13.59 22.37
CA LEU A 271 2.34 13.70 21.13
C LEU A 271 2.80 15.15 20.89
N TYR A 272 1.89 16.11 21.01
CA TYR A 272 2.25 17.52 20.82
C TYR A 272 3.22 18.05 21.88
N ALA A 273 3.10 17.56 23.13
CA ALA A 273 4.02 17.91 24.18
C ALA A 273 5.43 17.34 23.96
N ALA A 274 5.53 16.13 23.39
CA ALA A 274 6.80 15.46 23.14
C ALA A 274 7.49 15.98 21.86
N GLU A 275 6.74 16.15 20.79
CA GLU A 275 7.24 16.60 19.48
C GLU A 275 6.17 17.45 18.78
N PRO A 276 6.24 18.78 18.89
CA PRO A 276 5.26 19.68 18.27
C PRO A 276 5.52 19.85 16.77
N ASP A 277 5.42 18.75 16.02
CA ASP A 277 5.50 18.71 14.56
C ASP A 277 4.14 18.90 13.88
N ALA A 278 4.09 18.76 12.54
CA ALA A 278 2.87 18.94 11.76
C ALA A 278 1.80 17.90 12.10
N ASP A 279 2.17 16.63 12.30
CA ASP A 279 1.23 15.55 12.58
C ASP A 279 0.63 15.66 13.98
N ALA A 280 1.44 16.05 14.96
CA ALA A 280 0.99 16.33 16.33
C ALA A 280 0.03 17.54 16.36
N ALA A 281 0.36 18.63 15.66
CA ALA A 281 -0.52 19.79 15.53
C ALA A 281 -1.86 19.40 14.87
N TYR A 282 -1.80 18.62 13.79
CA TYR A 282 -3.02 18.14 13.12
C TYR A 282 -3.88 17.25 14.02
N SER A 283 -3.27 16.38 14.83
CA SER A 283 -3.99 15.54 15.79
C SER A 283 -4.77 16.38 16.79
N LEU A 284 -4.17 17.48 17.31
CA LEU A 284 -4.87 18.43 18.17
C LEU A 284 -5.96 19.20 17.43
N ALA A 285 -5.71 19.60 16.18
CA ALA A 285 -6.74 20.27 15.36
C ALA A 285 -8.00 19.40 15.23
N ILE A 286 -7.84 18.10 14.97
CA ILE A 286 -8.94 17.15 14.87
C ILE A 286 -9.64 17.01 16.24
N LEU A 287 -8.90 16.88 17.33
CA LEU A 287 -9.46 16.80 18.67
C LEU A 287 -10.33 18.01 19.00
N PHE A 288 -9.83 19.24 18.75
CA PHE A 288 -10.59 20.45 19.02
C PHE A 288 -11.79 20.61 18.07
N GLY A 289 -11.67 20.14 16.83
CA GLY A 289 -12.80 20.08 15.89
C GLY A 289 -13.94 19.20 16.41
N ARG A 290 -13.63 18.03 16.98
CA ARG A 290 -14.61 17.14 17.62
C ARG A 290 -15.26 17.78 18.87
N ARG A 291 -14.49 18.55 19.63
CA ARG A 291 -14.99 19.35 20.75
C ARG A 291 -15.74 20.62 20.35
N GLN A 292 -15.88 20.87 19.04
CA GLN A 292 -16.48 22.08 18.45
C GLN A 292 -15.77 23.40 18.84
N ASP A 293 -14.52 23.31 19.29
CA ASP A 293 -13.64 24.47 19.52
C ASP A 293 -12.92 24.84 18.21
N TYR A 294 -13.68 25.49 17.32
CA TYR A 294 -13.19 25.83 15.97
C TYR A 294 -12.07 26.87 15.98
N ASP A 295 -11.91 27.65 17.05
CA ASP A 295 -10.82 28.62 17.14
C ASP A 295 -9.50 27.91 17.41
N LYS A 296 -9.46 26.98 18.34
CA LYS A 296 -8.29 26.13 18.55
C LYS A 296 -8.02 25.20 17.37
N MET A 297 -9.06 24.64 16.76
CA MET A 297 -8.91 23.87 15.53
C MET A 297 -8.19 24.68 14.45
N GLU A 298 -8.60 25.93 14.25
CA GLU A 298 -7.97 26.84 13.29
C GLU A 298 -6.50 27.13 13.65
N GLU A 299 -6.20 27.38 14.93
CA GLU A 299 -4.85 27.61 15.44
C GLU A 299 -3.93 26.43 15.14
N TYR A 300 -4.34 25.20 15.50
CA TYR A 300 -3.54 24.01 15.28
C TYR A 300 -3.44 23.58 13.81
N LEU A 301 -4.44 23.86 12.97
CA LEU A 301 -4.32 23.68 11.51
C LEU A 301 -3.28 24.60 10.91
N LYS A 302 -3.21 25.86 11.32
CA LYS A 302 -2.16 26.79 10.88
C LYS A 302 -0.78 26.33 11.32
N ALA A 303 -0.64 25.86 12.56
CA ALA A 303 0.61 25.28 13.04
C ALA A 303 1.02 24.01 12.23
N ALA A 304 0.06 23.15 11.87
CA ALA A 304 0.31 21.99 11.03
C ALA A 304 0.78 22.37 9.62
N ILE A 305 0.16 23.37 9.00
CA ILE A 305 0.55 23.91 7.68
C ILE A 305 1.97 24.47 7.71
N GLU A 306 2.30 25.27 8.73
CA GLU A 306 3.62 25.89 8.87
C GLU A 306 4.73 24.85 9.06
N LYS A 307 4.46 23.80 9.84
CA LYS A 307 5.43 22.77 10.20
C LYS A 307 5.54 21.62 9.19
N SER A 308 4.63 21.49 8.26
CA SER A 308 4.63 20.41 7.26
C SER A 308 5.55 20.76 6.10
N ASP A 309 6.36 19.77 5.68
CA ASP A 309 7.13 19.82 4.42
C ASP A 309 6.45 19.00 3.30
N ASN A 310 5.32 18.34 3.60
CA ASN A 310 4.60 17.50 2.67
C ASN A 310 3.42 18.26 2.04
N ASP A 311 3.48 18.46 0.73
CA ASP A 311 2.46 19.24 -0.01
C ASP A 311 1.09 18.54 -0.02
N GLU A 312 1.03 17.23 -0.02
CA GLU A 312 -0.22 16.45 0.04
C GLU A 312 -0.90 16.64 1.41
N SER A 313 -0.14 16.57 2.50
CA SER A 313 -0.65 16.84 3.85
C SER A 313 -1.10 18.30 3.99
N LYS A 314 -0.31 19.26 3.48
CA LYS A 314 -0.71 20.69 3.46
C LYS A 314 -2.03 20.88 2.73
N SER A 315 -2.23 20.19 1.61
CA SER A 315 -3.49 20.26 0.87
C SER A 315 -4.67 19.88 1.76
N GLU A 316 -4.57 18.78 2.50
CA GLU A 316 -5.62 18.36 3.45
C GLU A 316 -5.86 19.42 4.55
N TYR A 317 -4.80 19.93 5.15
CA TYR A 317 -4.92 20.94 6.21
C TYR A 317 -5.56 22.24 5.72
N TYR A 318 -5.22 22.70 4.51
CA TYR A 318 -5.86 23.84 3.87
C TYR A 318 -7.35 23.62 3.60
N LEU A 319 -7.76 22.41 3.19
CA LEU A 319 -9.18 22.08 2.99
C LEU A 319 -9.98 22.12 4.29
N LYS A 320 -9.42 21.55 5.37
CA LYS A 320 -10.05 21.62 6.70
C LYS A 320 -10.19 23.06 7.17
N LEU A 321 -9.14 23.88 6.98
CA LEU A 321 -9.18 25.30 7.32
C LEU A 321 -10.21 26.08 6.46
N ALA A 322 -10.29 25.75 5.16
CA ALA A 322 -11.28 26.34 4.25
C ALA A 322 -12.72 26.02 4.69
N SER A 323 -12.97 24.79 5.16
CA SER A 323 -14.28 24.40 5.70
C SER A 323 -14.67 25.23 6.93
N ILE A 324 -13.72 25.50 7.85
CA ILE A 324 -13.95 26.42 8.99
C ILE A 324 -14.26 27.83 8.50
N LYS A 325 -13.50 28.33 7.51
CA LYS A 325 -13.74 29.67 6.94
C LYS A 325 -15.10 29.77 6.27
N LEU A 326 -15.56 28.70 5.61
CA LEU A 326 -16.90 28.62 5.03
C LEU A 326 -17.99 28.74 6.10
N SER A 327 -17.87 28.00 7.21
CA SER A 327 -18.83 28.07 8.33
C SER A 327 -18.85 29.45 9.02
N LYS A 328 -17.71 30.15 9.01
CA LYS A 328 -17.58 31.51 9.52
C LYS A 328 -17.98 32.60 8.48
N ASN A 329 -18.52 32.20 7.32
CA ASN A 329 -18.91 33.09 6.21
C ASN A 329 -17.75 33.96 5.64
N GLN A 330 -16.50 33.49 5.75
CA GLN A 330 -15.29 34.15 5.25
C GLN A 330 -14.96 33.65 3.83
N TYR A 331 -15.87 33.91 2.87
CA TYR A 331 -15.89 33.22 1.56
C TYR A 331 -14.65 33.49 0.69
N SER A 332 -14.09 34.71 0.72
CA SER A 332 -12.86 35.01 -0.03
C SER A 332 -11.66 34.23 0.48
N GLU A 333 -11.60 33.97 1.81
CA GLU A 333 -10.55 33.15 2.39
C GLU A 333 -10.70 31.67 2.00
N VAL A 334 -11.95 31.17 1.86
CA VAL A 334 -12.20 29.81 1.35
C VAL A 334 -11.52 29.62 0.00
N LYS A 335 -11.75 30.54 -0.96
CA LYS A 335 -11.13 30.48 -2.29
C LYS A 335 -9.59 30.47 -2.21
N LYS A 336 -9.01 31.35 -1.39
CA LYS A 336 -7.55 31.41 -1.22
C LYS A 336 -6.99 30.10 -0.69
N LEU A 337 -7.57 29.57 0.39
CA LEU A 337 -7.13 28.33 1.01
C LEU A 337 -7.29 27.12 0.08
N CYS A 338 -8.41 27.03 -0.64
CA CYS A 338 -8.61 25.99 -1.64
C CYS A 338 -7.59 26.07 -2.78
N ASN A 339 -7.22 27.27 -3.22
CA ASN A 339 -6.17 27.45 -4.23
C ASN A 339 -4.79 27.01 -3.70
N GLU A 340 -4.48 27.24 -2.41
CA GLU A 340 -3.26 26.69 -1.80
C GLU A 340 -3.33 25.16 -1.74
N ALA A 341 -4.48 24.58 -1.38
CA ALA A 341 -4.67 23.13 -1.39
C ALA A 341 -4.44 22.52 -2.79
N LEU A 342 -4.92 23.18 -3.84
CA LEU A 342 -4.76 22.73 -5.23
C LEU A 342 -3.31 22.76 -5.73
N LYS A 343 -2.40 23.50 -5.07
CA LYS A 343 -0.96 23.43 -5.40
C LYS A 343 -0.37 22.08 -4.99
N GLY A 344 -0.79 21.52 -3.85
CA GLY A 344 -0.34 20.23 -3.36
C GLY A 344 -1.11 19.05 -3.99
N ASN A 345 -2.42 19.25 -4.27
CA ASN A 345 -3.27 18.25 -4.92
C ASN A 345 -4.15 18.90 -6.01
N PRO A 346 -3.67 19.02 -7.25
CA PRO A 346 -4.43 19.62 -8.36
C PRO A 346 -5.73 18.89 -8.72
N SER A 347 -5.87 17.62 -8.34
CA SER A 347 -7.06 16.80 -8.59
C SER A 347 -8.07 16.76 -7.44
N SER A 348 -7.90 17.62 -6.42
CA SER A 348 -8.85 17.68 -5.30
C SER A 348 -10.21 18.22 -5.74
N GLY A 349 -11.20 17.33 -5.89
CA GLY A 349 -12.58 17.71 -6.15
C GLY A 349 -13.21 18.46 -4.98
N GLU A 350 -12.83 18.11 -3.74
CA GLU A 350 -13.29 18.81 -2.53
C GLU A 350 -12.97 20.30 -2.55
N ALA A 351 -11.77 20.68 -3.02
CA ALA A 351 -11.40 22.09 -3.15
C ALA A 351 -12.39 22.86 -4.04
N TYR A 352 -12.74 22.29 -5.19
CA TYR A 352 -13.72 22.91 -6.10
C TYR A 352 -15.12 22.93 -5.52
N ILE A 353 -15.52 21.90 -4.79
CA ILE A 353 -16.80 21.87 -4.05
C ILE A 353 -16.86 23.01 -3.04
N LEU A 354 -15.82 23.21 -2.24
CA LEU A 354 -15.76 24.28 -1.24
C LEU A 354 -15.78 25.68 -1.89
N ILE A 355 -15.05 25.89 -2.99
CA ILE A 355 -15.08 27.15 -3.74
C ILE A 355 -16.49 27.41 -4.27
N GLY A 356 -17.13 26.43 -4.89
CA GLY A 356 -18.49 26.56 -5.41
C GLY A 356 -19.50 26.86 -4.31
N LYS A 357 -19.41 26.19 -3.16
CA LYS A 357 -20.25 26.48 -1.98
C LYS A 357 -20.04 27.91 -1.45
N ALA A 358 -18.79 28.40 -1.43
CA ALA A 358 -18.47 29.77 -1.03
C ALA A 358 -19.08 30.79 -1.98
N TYR A 359 -19.02 30.57 -3.31
CA TYR A 359 -19.67 31.44 -4.29
C TYR A 359 -21.18 31.45 -4.10
N ALA A 360 -21.81 30.27 -4.03
CA ALA A 360 -23.25 30.17 -3.85
C ALA A 360 -23.75 30.86 -2.55
N ALA A 361 -22.98 30.69 -1.45
CA ALA A 361 -23.32 31.37 -0.18
C ALA A 361 -23.08 32.86 -0.20
N TYR A 362 -22.21 33.35 -1.07
CA TYR A 362 -21.97 34.81 -1.26
C TYR A 362 -22.98 35.45 -2.20
N ALA A 363 -23.65 34.68 -3.06
CA ALA A 363 -24.55 35.18 -4.09
C ALA A 363 -25.51 36.30 -3.60
N PRO A 364 -26.19 36.20 -2.43
CA PRO A 364 -27.08 37.30 -1.94
C PRO A 364 -26.37 38.59 -1.59
N LYS A 365 -25.05 38.63 -1.59
CA LYS A 365 -24.22 39.82 -1.26
C LYS A 365 -23.51 40.39 -2.47
N TYR A 366 -23.62 39.75 -3.62
CA TYR A 366 -22.94 40.16 -4.86
C TYR A 366 -23.78 41.16 -5.64
N GLY A 367 -23.22 42.30 -5.98
CA GLY A 367 -23.92 43.33 -6.73
C GLY A 367 -25.08 43.99 -5.96
N SER A 368 -25.97 44.64 -6.68
CA SER A 368 -27.12 45.32 -6.09
C SER A 368 -28.47 44.84 -6.59
N GLU A 369 -28.51 44.15 -7.71
CA GLU A 369 -29.71 43.68 -8.38
C GLU A 369 -29.92 42.17 -8.19
N ASP A 370 -31.16 41.71 -8.19
CA ASP A 370 -31.52 40.29 -8.10
C ASP A 370 -30.86 39.48 -9.24
N PHE A 371 -30.70 40.06 -10.40
CA PHE A 371 -29.97 39.48 -11.52
C PHE A 371 -28.51 39.24 -11.17
N ASP A 372 -27.81 40.20 -10.59
CA ASP A 372 -26.41 40.05 -10.18
C ASP A 372 -26.25 38.86 -9.22
N HIS A 373 -27.11 38.79 -8.20
CA HIS A 373 -27.11 37.70 -7.22
C HIS A 373 -27.20 36.32 -7.91
N LYS A 374 -28.07 36.20 -8.91
CA LYS A 374 -28.32 34.96 -9.63
C LYS A 374 -27.18 34.57 -10.56
N THR A 375 -26.43 35.53 -11.12
CA THR A 375 -25.30 35.25 -12.03
C THR A 375 -24.18 34.50 -11.31
N VAL A 376 -24.00 34.69 -9.99
CA VAL A 376 -22.95 34.01 -9.19
C VAL A 376 -23.13 32.49 -9.18
N PHE A 377 -24.36 32.02 -9.31
CA PHE A 377 -24.62 30.58 -9.36
C PHE A 377 -24.05 29.90 -10.63
N TRP A 378 -23.86 30.67 -11.73
CA TRP A 378 -23.16 30.13 -12.91
C TRP A 378 -21.73 29.73 -12.56
N ALA A 379 -20.97 30.61 -11.89
CA ALA A 379 -19.60 30.33 -11.47
C ALA A 379 -19.55 29.21 -10.40
N ALA A 380 -20.52 29.15 -9.50
CA ALA A 380 -20.63 28.09 -8.50
C ALA A 380 -20.80 26.71 -9.18
N VAL A 381 -21.73 26.62 -10.15
CA VAL A 381 -21.99 25.39 -10.91
C VAL A 381 -20.78 24.97 -11.74
N ASP A 382 -20.03 25.92 -12.32
CA ASP A 382 -18.77 25.60 -13.04
C ASP A 382 -17.74 24.94 -12.11
N LYS A 383 -17.65 25.34 -10.85
CA LYS A 383 -16.77 24.71 -9.86
C LYS A 383 -17.22 23.28 -9.56
N PHE A 384 -18.52 23.04 -9.38
CA PHE A 384 -19.04 21.68 -9.17
C PHE A 384 -18.83 20.77 -10.40
N GLN A 385 -18.98 21.31 -11.62
CA GLN A 385 -18.65 20.56 -12.84
C GLN A 385 -17.16 20.23 -12.91
N THR A 386 -16.29 21.15 -12.48
CA THR A 386 -14.87 20.91 -12.40
C THR A 386 -14.54 19.84 -11.36
N ALA A 387 -15.17 19.89 -10.17
CA ALA A 387 -14.99 18.91 -9.12
C ALA A 387 -15.17 17.48 -9.62
N LYS A 388 -16.32 17.15 -10.24
CA LYS A 388 -16.58 15.80 -10.75
C LYS A 388 -15.71 15.37 -11.92
N ARG A 389 -15.17 16.33 -12.67
CA ARG A 389 -14.26 16.07 -13.80
C ARG A 389 -12.86 15.68 -13.32
N VAL A 390 -12.37 16.31 -12.25
CA VAL A 390 -11.01 16.06 -11.74
C VAL A 390 -10.96 14.95 -10.70
N ASP A 391 -12.09 14.73 -10.01
CA ASP A 391 -12.22 13.74 -8.95
C ASP A 391 -13.55 12.98 -9.08
N PRO A 392 -13.54 11.76 -9.66
CA PRO A 392 -14.74 10.95 -9.81
C PRO A 392 -15.45 10.61 -8.49
N SER A 393 -14.74 10.61 -7.36
CA SER A 393 -15.34 10.34 -6.04
C SER A 393 -16.34 11.43 -5.61
N GLN A 394 -16.19 12.65 -6.13
CA GLN A 394 -17.08 13.78 -5.85
C GLN A 394 -18.28 13.88 -6.80
N THR A 395 -18.47 12.90 -7.70
CA THR A 395 -19.51 12.99 -8.75
C THR A 395 -20.91 13.14 -8.18
N ASP A 396 -21.28 12.37 -7.18
CA ASP A 396 -22.62 12.38 -6.62
C ASP A 396 -22.93 13.69 -5.91
N GLU A 397 -22.01 14.16 -5.07
CA GLU A 397 -22.15 15.45 -4.37
C GLU A 397 -22.15 16.62 -5.37
N ALA A 398 -21.28 16.61 -6.36
CA ALA A 398 -21.25 17.63 -7.39
C ALA A 398 -22.57 17.68 -8.18
N ASN A 399 -23.11 16.53 -8.61
CA ASN A 399 -24.40 16.47 -9.31
C ASN A 399 -25.56 16.99 -8.45
N ARG A 400 -25.58 16.63 -7.15
CA ARG A 400 -26.56 17.14 -6.21
C ARG A 400 -26.52 18.67 -6.10
N LEU A 401 -25.30 19.24 -5.99
CA LEU A 401 -25.10 20.68 -5.89
C LEU A 401 -25.43 21.39 -7.20
N ILE A 402 -25.06 20.83 -8.35
CA ILE A 402 -25.43 21.36 -9.67
C ILE A 402 -26.94 21.44 -9.79
N ALA A 403 -27.68 20.34 -9.48
CA ALA A 403 -29.12 20.31 -9.54
C ALA A 403 -29.77 21.36 -8.59
N LEU A 404 -29.21 21.49 -7.37
CA LEU A 404 -29.70 22.47 -6.39
C LEU A 404 -29.51 23.91 -6.88
N TYR A 405 -28.31 24.27 -7.31
CA TYR A 405 -27.98 25.66 -7.59
C TYR A 405 -28.36 26.13 -9.00
N SER A 406 -28.52 25.22 -9.97
CA SER A 406 -29.02 25.58 -11.30
C SER A 406 -30.46 26.09 -11.29
N GLN A 407 -31.25 25.76 -10.26
CA GLN A 407 -32.61 26.29 -10.09
C GLN A 407 -32.64 27.80 -9.78
N HIS A 408 -31.53 28.36 -9.35
CA HIS A 408 -31.38 29.77 -9.01
C HIS A 408 -30.81 30.61 -10.15
N PHE A 409 -30.62 30.04 -11.33
CA PHE A 409 -30.16 30.80 -12.49
C PHE A 409 -31.21 31.89 -12.87
N PRO A 410 -30.76 33.03 -13.43
CA PRO A 410 -31.70 34.00 -13.98
C PRO A 410 -32.63 33.36 -15.01
N VAL A 411 -33.82 33.88 -15.17
CA VAL A 411 -34.72 33.46 -16.27
C VAL A 411 -34.32 34.15 -17.59
N VAL A 412 -34.70 33.53 -18.71
CA VAL A 412 -34.35 34.07 -20.07
C VAL A 412 -34.72 35.53 -20.22
N LYS A 413 -35.86 35.95 -19.68
CA LYS A 413 -36.33 37.34 -19.70
C LYS A 413 -35.34 38.31 -19.03
N ASP A 414 -34.80 37.95 -17.87
CA ASP A 414 -33.82 38.77 -17.14
C ASP A 414 -32.53 38.92 -17.95
N GLY A 415 -32.08 37.80 -18.63
CA GLY A 415 -30.95 37.83 -19.54
C GLY A 415 -31.14 38.84 -20.68
N PHE A 416 -32.29 38.80 -21.31
CA PHE A 416 -32.62 39.74 -22.40
C PHE A 416 -32.56 41.23 -21.96
N PHE A 417 -33.12 41.55 -20.79
CA PHE A 417 -33.04 42.92 -20.26
C PHE A 417 -31.61 43.37 -19.92
N ASN A 418 -30.73 42.44 -19.61
CA ASN A 418 -29.30 42.70 -19.33
C ASN A 418 -28.41 42.54 -20.57
N GLY A 419 -28.99 42.33 -21.77
CA GLY A 419 -28.25 42.24 -23.04
C GLY A 419 -27.44 40.93 -23.19
N LEU A 420 -27.85 39.87 -22.49
CA LEU A 420 -27.17 38.57 -22.49
C LEU A 420 -28.04 37.46 -23.12
N GLN A 421 -27.38 36.57 -23.84
CA GLN A 421 -27.97 35.37 -24.42
C GLN A 421 -27.32 34.12 -23.80
N GLU A 422 -28.02 32.99 -23.94
CA GLU A 422 -27.50 31.67 -23.51
C GLU A 422 -26.13 31.39 -24.17
N GLY A 423 -25.14 31.07 -23.34
CA GLY A 423 -23.77 30.81 -23.80
C GLY A 423 -22.84 32.02 -23.88
N ASP A 424 -23.33 33.22 -23.69
CA ASP A 424 -22.48 34.42 -23.66
C ASP A 424 -21.45 34.32 -22.51
N THR A 425 -20.23 34.80 -22.77
CA THR A 425 -19.20 34.89 -21.73
C THR A 425 -19.55 36.02 -20.77
N PHE A 426 -19.57 35.72 -19.48
CA PHE A 426 -19.80 36.62 -18.40
C PHE A 426 -18.66 36.59 -17.38
N THR A 427 -18.33 37.72 -16.78
CA THR A 427 -17.30 37.83 -15.73
C THR A 427 -17.95 38.19 -14.41
N ILE A 428 -17.89 37.31 -13.43
CA ILE A 428 -18.24 37.61 -12.07
C ILE A 428 -17.08 38.38 -11.45
N GLY A 429 -17.32 39.58 -10.98
CA GLY A 429 -16.32 40.51 -10.45
C GLY A 429 -15.94 40.23 -8.99
N GLU A 430 -15.50 41.32 -8.34
CA GLU A 430 -15.08 41.33 -6.94
C GLU A 430 -14.01 40.27 -6.63
N TRP A 431 -14.04 39.66 -5.45
CA TRP A 431 -13.10 38.62 -5.03
C TRP A 431 -13.30 37.29 -5.80
N ILE A 432 -14.49 37.08 -6.39
CA ILE A 432 -14.78 35.89 -7.19
C ILE A 432 -13.91 35.89 -8.44
N ASN A 433 -13.91 36.98 -9.21
CA ASN A 433 -13.06 37.20 -10.38
C ASN A 433 -12.92 35.97 -11.28
N GLU A 434 -14.08 35.46 -11.76
CA GLU A 434 -14.16 34.26 -12.60
C GLU A 434 -14.90 34.52 -13.90
N LYS A 435 -14.44 33.93 -14.98
CA LYS A 435 -15.19 33.88 -16.24
C LYS A 435 -16.11 32.67 -16.21
N THR A 436 -17.35 32.88 -16.61
CA THR A 436 -18.38 31.83 -16.71
C THR A 436 -19.18 32.06 -18.01
N VAL A 437 -20.16 31.20 -18.25
CA VAL A 437 -21.10 31.38 -19.37
C VAL A 437 -22.51 31.61 -18.84
N ALA A 438 -23.23 32.48 -19.48
CA ALA A 438 -24.63 32.77 -19.18
C ALA A 438 -25.50 31.56 -19.41
N ARG A 439 -26.29 31.17 -18.41
CA ARG A 439 -27.26 30.08 -18.42
C ARG A 439 -28.55 30.53 -17.77
N PHE A 440 -29.66 30.14 -18.36
CA PHE A 440 -30.98 30.60 -17.94
C PHE A 440 -31.90 29.44 -17.61
N THR A 441 -32.78 29.65 -16.65
CA THR A 441 -33.92 28.76 -16.42
C THR A 441 -35.06 29.08 -17.35
N LYS A 442 -35.86 28.09 -17.76
CA LYS A 442 -37.18 28.34 -18.39
C LYS A 442 -38.11 28.86 -17.32
N GLU A 443 -38.95 29.85 -17.72
CA GLU A 443 -40.02 30.34 -16.85
C GLU A 443 -40.96 29.21 -16.41
#